data_aae2f7c78fbcef7e5133847f98057e16
#
_entry.id   aae2f7c78fbcef7e5133847f98057e16
#
_cell.length_a   1.000
_cell.length_b   1.000
_cell.length_c   1.000
_cell.angle_alpha   90.00
_cell.angle_beta   90.00
_cell.angle_gamma   90.00
#
_symmetry.space_group_name_H-M   'P 1'
#
loop_
_entity.id
_entity.type
_entity.pdbx_description
1 polymer ?
#
loop_
_entity_poly.entity_id
_entity_poly.type
_entity_poly.pdbx_seq_one_letter_code
_entity_poly.pdbx_strand_id
1 'polypeptide(L)'
;MDINQRILAELSDLESRAEIRHLETVQGIDLSSNDYLGLATDPRMKLAILEGVDSTTRIASTGSRLLSGHDETWTLLEHEFAQWVGAEAALYFTSGYAANIGLLNALLRPEDVVFSDNTNHASLIDGIRLAKCRRVIFPHLDLNFLEDELRRNATAAGARAIVVESVFSMEGDRAPLADLAVLAERYGAELIVDEAHAVGVHGPYGRGCVAEAGLSARVLATVCTCGKALAAAGAFVCGSHNLRRFLVNRARPFIFSTGLPPYFVSQVSAGMSLSKEAECERARLKELSAFLRNELRKNGFDTASSNSQIVPVILGSNDAALNFAEHLRTKGFGVRAVRPPTVPSGTARLRLSLTAKLSKDVLAELVSAMIQGRSEYSTARTVSVSR
;
A
#
# COMPACT_ATOMS: atom_id res chain seq x y z
N MET A 1 -0.07 -22.85 -31.05
CA MET A 1 -0.51 -21.46 -30.83
C MET A 1 0.75 -20.62 -30.64
N ASP A 2 0.98 -19.64 -31.47
CA ASP A 2 2.08 -18.71 -31.25
C ASP A 2 1.79 -17.72 -30.09
N ILE A 3 2.80 -16.94 -29.69
CA ILE A 3 2.66 -16.02 -28.56
C ILE A 3 1.58 -14.96 -28.82
N ASN A 4 1.48 -14.43 -30.04
CA ASN A 4 0.49 -13.41 -30.37
C ASN A 4 -0.94 -13.97 -30.31
N GLN A 5 -1.15 -15.18 -30.83
CA GLN A 5 -2.46 -15.86 -30.73
C GLN A 5 -2.86 -16.08 -29.27
N ARG A 6 -1.88 -16.43 -28.39
CA ARG A 6 -2.15 -16.55 -26.96
C ARG A 6 -2.52 -15.21 -26.32
N ILE A 7 -1.82 -14.12 -26.65
CA ILE A 7 -2.16 -12.77 -26.18
C ILE A 7 -3.60 -12.39 -26.57
N LEU A 8 -3.99 -12.62 -27.81
CA LEU A 8 -5.35 -12.31 -28.28
C LEU A 8 -6.41 -13.14 -27.55
N ALA A 9 -6.15 -14.42 -27.33
CA ALA A 9 -7.06 -15.30 -26.59
C ALA A 9 -7.21 -14.87 -25.13
N GLU A 10 -6.11 -14.50 -24.46
CA GLU A 10 -6.14 -14.00 -23.08
C GLU A 10 -6.87 -12.65 -22.96
N LEU A 11 -6.68 -11.73 -23.93
CA LEU A 11 -7.42 -10.46 -23.96
C LEU A 11 -8.93 -10.69 -24.14
N SER A 12 -9.32 -11.57 -25.06
CA SER A 12 -10.74 -11.93 -25.26
C SER A 12 -11.37 -12.58 -24.01
N ASP A 13 -10.60 -13.42 -23.29
CA ASP A 13 -11.04 -14.02 -22.03
C ASP A 13 -11.22 -12.94 -20.93
N LEU A 14 -10.27 -11.99 -20.81
CA LEU A 14 -10.39 -10.86 -19.88
C LEU A 14 -11.61 -9.97 -20.21
N GLU A 15 -11.90 -9.72 -21.49
CA GLU A 15 -13.09 -9.00 -21.91
C GLU A 15 -14.37 -9.72 -21.50
N SER A 16 -14.43 -11.04 -21.75
CA SER A 16 -15.61 -11.86 -21.44
C SER A 16 -15.93 -11.89 -19.94
N ARG A 17 -14.92 -11.71 -19.08
CA ARG A 17 -15.05 -11.67 -17.61
C ARG A 17 -15.17 -10.24 -17.06
N ALA A 18 -15.26 -9.23 -17.91
CA ALA A 18 -15.22 -7.81 -17.50
C ALA A 18 -14.00 -7.47 -16.64
N GLU A 19 -12.82 -8.04 -16.97
CA GLU A 19 -11.54 -7.84 -16.25
C GLU A 19 -10.56 -6.97 -17.04
N ILE A 20 -10.85 -6.62 -18.30
CA ILE A 20 -9.98 -5.73 -19.09
C ILE A 20 -9.79 -4.37 -18.39
N ARG A 21 -8.58 -3.82 -18.44
CA ARG A 21 -8.25 -2.53 -17.83
C ARG A 21 -7.81 -1.53 -18.88
N HIS A 22 -8.20 -0.28 -18.69
CA HIS A 22 -7.82 0.83 -19.55
C HIS A 22 -7.10 1.91 -18.75
N LEU A 23 -6.15 2.60 -19.38
CA LEU A 23 -5.53 3.80 -18.83
C LEU A 23 -6.46 4.98 -19.07
N GLU A 24 -6.99 5.54 -18.01
CA GLU A 24 -7.91 6.67 -18.04
C GLU A 24 -7.55 7.69 -16.98
N THR A 25 -7.71 8.96 -17.30
CA THR A 25 -7.61 10.03 -16.30
C THR A 25 -8.85 10.03 -15.40
N VAL A 26 -8.63 10.26 -14.12
CA VAL A 26 -9.74 10.42 -13.16
C VAL A 26 -10.45 11.73 -13.46
N GLN A 27 -11.78 11.68 -13.54
CA GLN A 27 -12.65 12.84 -13.76
C GLN A 27 -13.41 13.16 -12.47
N GLY A 28 -13.63 14.44 -12.19
CA GLY A 28 -14.33 14.88 -10.99
C GLY A 28 -13.52 14.78 -9.71
N ILE A 29 -14.19 14.57 -8.58
CA ILE A 29 -13.57 14.46 -7.25
C ILE A 29 -12.90 13.09 -7.14
N ASP A 30 -11.57 13.08 -7.09
CA ASP A 30 -10.78 11.84 -7.06
C ASP A 30 -10.86 11.15 -5.68
N LEU A 31 -11.48 9.96 -5.68
CA LEU A 31 -11.57 9.05 -4.53
C LEU A 31 -10.76 7.77 -4.76
N SER A 32 -9.83 7.78 -5.71
CA SER A 32 -8.95 6.65 -6.06
C SER A 32 -7.49 6.90 -5.68
N SER A 33 -7.10 8.16 -5.48
CA SER A 33 -5.74 8.56 -5.14
C SER A 33 -5.36 8.15 -3.71
N ASN A 34 -4.09 7.76 -3.53
CA ASN A 34 -3.51 7.51 -2.21
C ASN A 34 -2.79 8.76 -1.63
N ASP A 35 -3.04 9.94 -2.17
CA ASP A 35 -2.56 11.22 -1.63
C ASP A 35 -3.36 11.61 -0.37
N TYR A 36 -3.18 10.83 0.70
CA TYR A 36 -3.99 10.92 1.92
C TYR A 36 -3.95 12.28 2.61
N LEU A 37 -2.78 12.94 2.59
CA LEU A 37 -2.59 14.26 3.19
C LEU A 37 -2.83 15.42 2.21
N GLY A 38 -3.00 15.11 0.90
CA GLY A 38 -3.20 16.11 -0.14
C GLY A 38 -1.93 16.86 -0.52
N LEU A 39 -0.76 16.26 -0.33
CA LEU A 39 0.53 16.90 -0.60
C LEU A 39 0.88 16.97 -2.08
N ALA A 40 0.31 16.13 -2.94
CA ALA A 40 0.63 16.10 -4.37
C ALA A 40 0.31 17.42 -5.10
N THR A 41 -0.55 18.26 -4.51
CA THR A 41 -0.89 19.59 -5.05
C THR A 41 -0.46 20.74 -4.10
N ASP A 42 0.36 20.45 -3.08
CA ASP A 42 0.88 21.46 -2.17
C ASP A 42 1.97 22.29 -2.89
N PRO A 43 1.87 23.63 -2.91
CA PRO A 43 2.85 24.48 -3.58
C PRO A 43 4.27 24.35 -2.99
N ARG A 44 4.40 23.99 -1.70
CA ARG A 44 5.69 23.76 -1.04
C ARG A 44 6.43 22.56 -1.63
N MET A 45 5.70 21.52 -2.07
CA MET A 45 6.29 20.37 -2.78
C MET A 45 6.89 20.80 -4.13
N LYS A 46 6.16 21.63 -4.90
CA LYS A 46 6.66 22.17 -6.17
C LYS A 46 7.91 23.02 -5.96
N LEU A 47 7.89 23.88 -4.95
CA LEU A 47 9.03 24.76 -4.62
C LEU A 47 10.27 23.93 -4.26
N ALA A 48 10.13 22.93 -3.39
CA ALA A 48 11.23 22.06 -3.00
C ALA A 48 11.85 21.30 -4.19
N ILE A 49 11.01 20.87 -5.17
CA ILE A 49 11.50 20.22 -6.39
C ILE A 49 12.33 21.22 -7.24
N LEU A 50 11.84 22.45 -7.41
CA LEU A 50 12.55 23.47 -8.17
C LEU A 50 13.89 23.81 -7.52
N GLU A 51 13.92 24.03 -6.21
CA GLU A 51 15.14 24.26 -5.44
C GLU A 51 16.12 23.07 -5.54
N GLY A 52 15.58 21.85 -5.50
CA GLY A 52 16.36 20.64 -5.68
C GLY A 52 17.00 20.53 -7.07
N VAL A 53 16.29 20.93 -8.12
CA VAL A 53 16.83 20.99 -9.48
C VAL A 53 17.90 22.06 -9.60
N ASP A 54 17.66 23.27 -9.06
CA ASP A 54 18.60 24.39 -9.14
C ASP A 54 19.89 24.14 -8.34
N SER A 55 19.82 23.39 -7.24
CA SER A 55 20.97 23.11 -6.39
C SER A 55 21.86 21.97 -6.88
N THR A 56 21.39 21.14 -7.80
CA THR A 56 22.15 19.99 -8.31
C THR A 56 22.80 20.28 -9.67
N THR A 57 24.02 19.80 -9.85
CA THR A 57 24.70 19.77 -11.16
C THR A 57 24.35 18.55 -12.00
N ARG A 58 23.72 17.53 -11.39
CA ARG A 58 23.38 16.26 -12.02
C ARG A 58 21.88 16.04 -12.02
N ILE A 59 21.25 16.14 -13.17
CA ILE A 59 19.82 15.92 -13.36
C ILE A 59 19.43 14.44 -13.63
N ALA A 60 20.42 13.53 -13.66
CA ALA A 60 20.21 12.09 -13.84
C ALA A 60 21.30 11.31 -13.12
N SER A 61 20.98 10.11 -12.63
CA SER A 61 21.94 9.22 -11.96
C SER A 61 22.81 8.45 -12.94
N THR A 62 22.30 8.12 -14.13
CA THR A 62 22.99 7.40 -15.23
C THR A 62 23.61 6.04 -14.89
N GLY A 63 23.46 5.57 -13.66
CA GLY A 63 23.94 4.28 -13.17
C GLY A 63 23.28 3.89 -11.84
N SER A 64 23.56 2.66 -11.39
CA SER A 64 23.10 2.23 -10.06
C SER A 64 23.86 2.97 -8.96
N ARG A 65 23.30 3.01 -7.75
CA ARG A 65 23.93 3.64 -6.58
C ARG A 65 25.27 3.01 -6.19
N LEU A 66 25.53 1.77 -6.60
CA LEU A 66 26.83 1.11 -6.37
C LEU A 66 27.89 1.44 -7.42
N LEU A 67 27.51 2.14 -8.47
CA LEU A 67 28.45 2.62 -9.51
C LEU A 67 28.55 4.15 -9.45
N SER A 68 27.91 4.83 -10.40
CA SER A 68 27.97 6.30 -10.52
C SER A 68 26.72 7.03 -10.01
N GLY A 69 25.66 6.29 -9.67
CA GLY A 69 24.36 6.87 -9.33
C GLY A 69 24.17 7.25 -7.85
N HIS A 70 25.21 7.10 -7.00
CA HIS A 70 25.13 7.52 -5.62
C HIS A 70 25.48 9.01 -5.45
N ASP A 71 24.81 9.63 -4.49
CA ASP A 71 25.06 10.98 -4.02
C ASP A 71 24.89 11.00 -2.50
N GLU A 72 25.69 11.80 -1.79
CA GLU A 72 25.65 11.85 -0.31
C GLU A 72 24.32 12.31 0.24
N THR A 73 23.57 13.12 -0.50
CA THR A 73 22.24 13.58 -0.10
C THR A 73 21.29 12.41 0.14
N TRP A 74 21.42 11.30 -0.59
CA TRP A 74 20.68 10.05 -0.34
C TRP A 74 21.02 9.45 1.03
N THR A 75 22.30 9.49 1.43
CA THR A 75 22.71 8.95 2.74
C THR A 75 22.15 9.79 3.88
N LEU A 76 22.15 11.11 3.74
CA LEU A 76 21.58 12.02 4.71
C LEU A 76 20.06 11.81 4.84
N LEU A 77 19.35 11.73 3.72
CA LEU A 77 17.92 11.47 3.70
C LEU A 77 17.57 10.10 4.33
N GLU A 78 18.33 9.05 4.02
CA GLU A 78 18.16 7.72 4.64
C GLU A 78 18.31 7.78 6.16
N HIS A 79 19.29 8.54 6.65
CA HIS A 79 19.49 8.74 8.08
C HIS A 79 18.33 9.51 8.73
N GLU A 80 17.90 10.61 8.15
CA GLU A 80 16.77 11.41 8.63
C GLU A 80 15.45 10.60 8.63
N PHE A 81 15.24 9.81 7.59
CA PHE A 81 14.04 8.96 7.49
C PHE A 81 14.05 7.87 8.56
N ALA A 82 15.19 7.21 8.77
CA ALA A 82 15.36 6.21 9.83
C ALA A 82 15.04 6.80 11.21
N GLN A 83 15.60 7.98 11.52
CA GLN A 83 15.31 8.69 12.77
C GLN A 83 13.81 9.00 12.91
N TRP A 84 13.17 9.46 11.82
CA TRP A 84 11.74 9.78 11.86
C TRP A 84 10.90 8.57 12.22
N VAL A 85 11.09 7.41 11.57
CA VAL A 85 10.27 6.21 11.83
C VAL A 85 10.75 5.42 13.06
N GLY A 86 11.89 5.80 13.68
CA GLY A 86 12.45 5.16 14.86
C GLY A 86 13.19 3.85 14.58
N ALA A 87 13.82 3.74 13.41
CA ALA A 87 14.72 2.65 13.04
C ALA A 87 16.19 3.06 13.19
N GLU A 88 17.11 2.08 13.28
CA GLU A 88 18.55 2.36 13.31
C GLU A 88 19.08 2.87 11.96
N ALA A 89 18.54 2.34 10.87
CA ALA A 89 18.97 2.66 9.51
C ALA A 89 17.82 2.50 8.51
N ALA A 90 17.95 3.17 7.37
CA ALA A 90 17.06 3.01 6.22
C ALA A 90 17.87 2.87 4.93
N LEU A 91 17.29 2.21 3.93
CA LEU A 91 17.82 2.11 2.57
C LEU A 91 16.73 2.46 1.57
N TYR A 92 17.00 3.41 0.68
CA TYR A 92 16.04 3.88 -0.32
C TYR A 92 16.03 3.02 -1.58
N PHE A 93 14.84 2.70 -2.06
CA PHE A 93 14.53 1.98 -3.31
C PHE A 93 13.68 2.84 -4.23
N THR A 94 13.72 2.56 -5.53
CA THR A 94 12.98 3.33 -6.55
C THR A 94 11.47 3.19 -6.49
N SER A 95 10.95 2.16 -5.82
CA SER A 95 9.52 1.94 -5.59
C SER A 95 9.29 1.01 -4.39
N GLY A 96 8.07 1.01 -3.81
CA GLY A 96 7.66 0.05 -2.78
C GLY A 96 7.70 -1.39 -3.29
N TYR A 97 7.33 -1.60 -4.56
CA TYR A 97 7.41 -2.92 -5.19
C TYR A 97 8.85 -3.45 -5.22
N ALA A 98 9.80 -2.61 -5.65
CA ALA A 98 11.23 -2.95 -5.67
C ALA A 98 11.80 -3.17 -4.25
N ALA A 99 11.34 -2.39 -3.27
CA ALA A 99 11.73 -2.53 -1.87
C ALA A 99 11.30 -3.88 -1.29
N ASN A 100 10.02 -4.25 -1.45
CA ASN A 100 9.48 -5.53 -0.97
C ASN A 100 10.17 -6.74 -1.63
N ILE A 101 10.29 -6.73 -2.95
CA ILE A 101 11.02 -7.81 -3.67
C ILE A 101 12.48 -7.85 -3.21
N GLY A 102 13.14 -6.70 -3.12
CA GLY A 102 14.53 -6.59 -2.74
C GLY A 102 14.80 -7.11 -1.33
N LEU A 103 13.92 -6.76 -0.39
CA LEU A 103 13.98 -7.20 1.00
C LEU A 103 13.78 -8.72 1.10
N LEU A 104 12.64 -9.22 0.66
CA LEU A 104 12.24 -10.60 0.89
C LEU A 104 13.11 -11.59 0.12
N ASN A 105 13.41 -11.33 -1.16
CA ASN A 105 14.29 -12.20 -1.95
C ASN A 105 15.75 -12.17 -1.47
N ALA A 106 16.21 -11.08 -0.84
CA ALA A 106 17.55 -11.03 -0.27
C ALA A 106 17.66 -11.78 1.06
N LEU A 107 16.64 -11.66 1.93
CA LEU A 107 16.65 -12.23 3.29
C LEU A 107 16.38 -13.72 3.31
N LEU A 108 15.32 -14.13 2.62
CA LEU A 108 14.76 -15.47 2.76
C LEU A 108 15.55 -16.52 1.95
N ARG A 109 15.59 -17.74 2.47
CA ARG A 109 16.29 -18.90 1.91
C ARG A 109 15.29 -20.05 1.67
N PRO A 110 15.60 -21.02 0.80
CA PRO A 110 14.71 -22.15 0.53
C PRO A 110 14.32 -22.98 1.77
N GLU A 111 15.20 -23.03 2.77
CA GLU A 111 14.98 -23.73 4.05
C GLU A 111 14.08 -22.97 5.04
N ASP A 112 13.81 -21.69 4.80
CA ASP A 112 13.01 -20.84 5.67
C ASP A 112 11.51 -21.07 5.50
N VAL A 113 10.74 -20.70 6.53
CA VAL A 113 9.28 -20.76 6.52
C VAL A 113 8.73 -19.34 6.68
N VAL A 114 7.91 -18.90 5.72
CA VAL A 114 7.26 -17.61 5.74
C VAL A 114 5.77 -17.76 5.93
N PHE A 115 5.23 -17.06 6.92
CA PHE A 115 3.80 -16.95 7.20
C PHE A 115 3.32 -15.62 6.61
N SER A 116 2.48 -15.70 5.58
CA SER A 116 2.00 -14.56 4.82
C SER A 116 0.49 -14.44 4.93
N ASP A 117 -0.01 -13.27 5.28
CA ASP A 117 -1.45 -12.99 5.20
C ASP A 117 -1.93 -13.16 3.75
N ASN A 118 -3.11 -13.75 3.55
CA ASN A 118 -3.65 -14.06 2.22
C ASN A 118 -4.06 -12.82 1.42
N THR A 119 -4.16 -11.66 2.08
CA THR A 119 -4.49 -10.36 1.45
C THR A 119 -3.29 -9.44 1.25
N ASN A 120 -2.09 -9.93 1.54
CA ASN A 120 -0.85 -9.17 1.33
C ASN A 120 -0.71 -8.68 -0.11
N HIS A 121 -0.11 -7.50 -0.25
CA HIS A 121 0.15 -6.88 -1.55
C HIS A 121 1.00 -7.76 -2.47
N ALA A 122 0.74 -7.68 -3.78
CA ALA A 122 1.41 -8.49 -4.82
C ALA A 122 2.95 -8.45 -4.72
N SER A 123 3.55 -7.33 -4.33
CA SER A 123 5.00 -7.22 -4.18
C SER A 123 5.57 -8.08 -3.04
N LEU A 124 4.81 -8.26 -1.94
CA LEU A 124 5.16 -9.17 -0.86
C LEU A 124 5.07 -10.63 -1.34
N ILE A 125 3.97 -10.95 -2.01
CA ILE A 125 3.75 -12.29 -2.60
C ILE A 125 4.87 -12.65 -3.57
N ASP A 126 5.23 -11.74 -4.48
CA ASP A 126 6.26 -11.98 -5.48
C ASP A 126 7.67 -12.04 -4.88
N GLY A 127 7.95 -11.21 -3.86
CA GLY A 127 9.21 -11.29 -3.11
C GLY A 127 9.40 -12.65 -2.43
N ILE A 128 8.34 -13.18 -1.80
CA ILE A 128 8.33 -14.53 -1.17
C ILE A 128 8.48 -15.62 -2.24
N ARG A 129 7.79 -15.51 -3.38
CA ARG A 129 7.91 -16.47 -4.48
C ARG A 129 9.33 -16.55 -5.04
N LEU A 130 9.96 -15.40 -5.23
CA LEU A 130 11.33 -15.33 -5.75
C LEU A 130 12.36 -15.94 -4.79
N ALA A 131 12.13 -15.87 -3.49
CA ALA A 131 13.00 -16.46 -2.48
C ALA A 131 12.96 -18.00 -2.48
N LYS A 132 11.91 -18.61 -3.08
CA LYS A 132 11.70 -20.07 -3.15
C LYS A 132 11.62 -20.76 -1.78
N CYS A 133 11.34 -20.01 -0.72
CA CYS A 133 11.15 -20.52 0.62
C CYS A 133 9.79 -21.22 0.77
N ARG A 134 9.65 -22.05 1.84
CA ARG A 134 8.35 -22.60 2.21
C ARG A 134 7.42 -21.47 2.68
N ARG A 135 6.25 -21.39 2.06
CA ARG A 135 5.23 -20.38 2.43
C ARG A 135 4.01 -21.05 3.04
N VAL A 136 3.55 -20.48 4.14
CA VAL A 136 2.27 -20.78 4.79
C VAL A 136 1.40 -19.54 4.64
N ILE A 137 0.33 -19.67 3.89
CA ILE A 137 -0.63 -18.56 3.70
C ILE A 137 -1.72 -18.74 4.76
N PHE A 138 -1.88 -17.77 5.64
CA PHE A 138 -2.92 -17.80 6.66
C PHE A 138 -4.11 -16.91 6.27
N PRO A 139 -5.35 -17.28 6.69
CA PRO A 139 -6.52 -16.47 6.44
C PRO A 139 -6.35 -15.07 7.03
N HIS A 140 -6.92 -14.07 6.37
CA HIS A 140 -6.74 -12.67 6.72
C HIS A 140 -6.96 -12.42 8.22
N LEU A 141 -5.92 -11.94 8.89
CA LEU A 141 -5.85 -11.61 10.32
C LEU A 141 -6.28 -12.76 11.28
N ASP A 142 -6.29 -14.01 10.82
CA ASP A 142 -6.56 -15.16 11.67
C ASP A 142 -5.33 -15.54 12.51
N LEU A 143 -5.21 -14.92 13.68
CA LEU A 143 -4.10 -15.17 14.60
C LEU A 143 -4.10 -16.56 15.20
N ASN A 144 -5.27 -17.22 15.33
CA ASN A 144 -5.34 -18.58 15.85
C ASN A 144 -4.75 -19.59 14.84
N PHE A 145 -5.13 -19.44 13.57
CA PHE A 145 -4.53 -20.22 12.49
C PHE A 145 -3.02 -19.98 12.41
N LEU A 146 -2.60 -18.72 12.47
CA LEU A 146 -1.19 -18.34 12.45
C LEU A 146 -0.42 -18.98 13.61
N GLU A 147 -0.95 -18.92 14.84
CA GLU A 147 -0.31 -19.52 16.00
C GLU A 147 -0.17 -21.03 15.87
N ASP A 148 -1.21 -21.74 15.40
CA ASP A 148 -1.17 -23.18 15.14
C ASP A 148 -0.10 -23.53 14.10
N GLU A 149 0.01 -22.77 13.02
CA GLU A 149 1.03 -22.99 11.99
C GLU A 149 2.45 -22.65 12.48
N LEU A 150 2.63 -21.61 13.30
CA LEU A 150 3.89 -21.30 13.95
C LEU A 150 4.34 -22.47 14.85
N ARG A 151 3.42 -23.04 15.64
CA ARG A 151 3.66 -24.21 16.50
C ARG A 151 4.06 -25.44 15.70
N ARG A 152 3.35 -25.75 14.61
CA ARG A 152 3.66 -26.90 13.72
C ARG A 152 5.04 -26.76 13.07
N ASN A 153 5.50 -25.54 12.84
CA ASN A 153 6.78 -25.26 12.21
C ASN A 153 7.88 -24.84 13.21
N ALA A 154 7.66 -25.03 14.52
CA ALA A 154 8.60 -24.63 15.56
C ALA A 154 9.98 -25.29 15.45
N THR A 155 10.04 -26.51 14.87
CA THR A 155 11.27 -27.29 14.66
C THR A 155 11.81 -27.19 13.24
N ALA A 156 11.30 -26.28 12.39
CA ALA A 156 11.85 -26.05 11.06
C ALA A 156 13.33 -25.67 11.13
N ALA A 157 14.14 -26.19 10.22
CA ALA A 157 15.60 -25.98 10.24
C ALA A 157 16.01 -24.54 9.89
N GLY A 158 15.22 -23.85 9.06
CA GLY A 158 15.46 -22.47 8.64
C GLY A 158 14.85 -21.44 9.57
N ALA A 159 15.05 -20.17 9.24
CA ALA A 159 14.41 -19.06 9.92
C ALA A 159 12.89 -19.03 9.64
N ARG A 160 12.17 -18.33 10.50
CA ARG A 160 10.72 -18.12 10.37
C ARG A 160 10.45 -16.64 10.28
N ALA A 161 9.56 -16.23 9.37
CA ALA A 161 9.16 -14.84 9.23
C ALA A 161 7.64 -14.71 9.07
N ILE A 162 7.04 -13.73 9.74
CA ILE A 162 5.67 -13.29 9.56
C ILE A 162 5.70 -12.03 8.69
N VAL A 163 4.93 -12.00 7.61
CA VAL A 163 4.90 -10.89 6.65
C VAL A 163 3.47 -10.38 6.53
N VAL A 164 3.25 -9.10 6.83
CA VAL A 164 1.91 -8.47 6.81
C VAL A 164 2.01 -7.00 6.33
N GLU A 165 0.88 -6.46 5.85
CA GLU A 165 0.68 -5.01 5.78
C GLU A 165 0.17 -4.48 7.13
N SER A 166 0.56 -3.29 7.55
CA SER A 166 0.01 -2.66 8.76
C SER A 166 -1.38 -2.08 8.55
N VAL A 167 -1.65 -1.61 7.33
CA VAL A 167 -2.97 -1.20 6.82
C VAL A 167 -3.15 -1.88 5.48
N PHE A 168 -4.11 -2.77 5.36
CA PHE A 168 -4.32 -3.55 4.14
C PHE A 168 -4.93 -2.73 3.02
N SER A 169 -4.33 -2.83 1.85
CA SER A 169 -4.57 -1.92 0.72
C SER A 169 -5.96 -2.00 0.12
N MET A 170 -6.64 -3.16 0.22
CA MET A 170 -7.95 -3.42 -0.38
C MET A 170 -9.07 -3.53 0.65
N GLU A 171 -8.77 -3.95 1.87
CA GLU A 171 -9.69 -4.12 2.99
C GLU A 171 -9.83 -2.83 3.83
N GLY A 172 -8.75 -2.05 3.90
CA GLY A 172 -8.70 -0.82 4.67
C GLY A 172 -8.70 -1.05 6.18
N ASP A 173 -8.43 -2.26 6.63
CA ASP A 173 -8.29 -2.58 8.04
C ASP A 173 -6.82 -2.62 8.48
N ARG A 174 -6.60 -2.66 9.78
CA ARG A 174 -5.28 -2.59 10.40
C ARG A 174 -4.91 -3.92 11.03
N ALA A 175 -3.68 -4.36 10.77
CA ALA A 175 -3.12 -5.53 11.43
C ALA A 175 -2.98 -5.33 12.95
N PRO A 176 -3.26 -6.35 13.77
CA PRO A 176 -3.04 -6.34 15.21
C PRO A 176 -1.54 -6.55 15.52
N LEU A 177 -0.72 -5.52 15.20
CA LEU A 177 0.74 -5.62 15.24
C LEU A 177 1.30 -6.01 16.62
N ALA A 178 0.66 -5.58 17.71
CA ALA A 178 1.09 -5.96 19.06
C ALA A 178 0.98 -7.47 19.30
N ASP A 179 -0.15 -8.09 18.89
CA ASP A 179 -0.38 -9.52 19.02
C ASP A 179 0.54 -10.31 18.08
N LEU A 180 0.74 -9.84 16.86
CA LEU A 180 1.68 -10.42 15.90
C LEU A 180 3.12 -10.41 16.43
N ALA A 181 3.55 -9.33 17.06
CA ALA A 181 4.88 -9.24 17.67
C ALA A 181 5.04 -10.22 18.86
N VAL A 182 3.98 -10.40 19.66
CA VAL A 182 3.97 -11.41 20.76
C VAL A 182 4.07 -12.82 20.19
N LEU A 183 3.34 -13.15 19.12
CA LEU A 183 3.43 -14.45 18.45
C LEU A 183 4.82 -14.65 17.83
N ALA A 184 5.35 -13.64 17.16
CA ALA A 184 6.68 -13.70 16.56
C ALA A 184 7.75 -14.02 17.62
N GLU A 185 7.77 -13.30 18.73
CA GLU A 185 8.72 -13.57 19.84
C GLU A 185 8.54 -14.95 20.46
N ARG A 186 7.30 -15.35 20.78
CA ARG A 186 6.98 -16.65 21.39
C ARG A 186 7.49 -17.82 20.55
N TYR A 187 7.40 -17.73 19.25
CA TYR A 187 7.78 -18.81 18.35
C TYR A 187 9.12 -18.57 17.63
N GLY A 188 9.88 -17.54 18.02
CA GLY A 188 11.18 -17.21 17.44
C GLY A 188 11.09 -16.93 15.93
N ALA A 189 10.05 -16.23 15.50
CA ALA A 189 9.87 -15.75 14.14
C ALA A 189 10.19 -14.25 14.05
N GLU A 190 10.64 -13.80 12.89
CA GLU A 190 10.87 -12.39 12.59
C GLU A 190 9.59 -11.74 12.06
N LEU A 191 9.30 -10.50 12.45
CA LEU A 191 8.16 -9.76 11.93
C LEU A 191 8.63 -8.74 10.88
N ILE A 192 8.04 -8.79 9.68
CA ILE A 192 8.27 -7.86 8.57
C ILE A 192 6.94 -7.19 8.24
N VAL A 193 6.92 -5.85 8.23
CA VAL A 193 5.69 -5.06 8.10
C VAL A 193 5.79 -4.09 6.93
N ASP A 194 4.83 -4.14 6.01
CA ASP A 194 4.64 -3.11 4.99
C ASP A 194 3.78 -1.98 5.55
N GLU A 195 4.38 -0.80 5.65
CA GLU A 195 3.76 0.44 6.17
C GLU A 195 3.28 1.38 5.03
N ALA A 196 3.13 0.87 3.82
CA ALA A 196 2.84 1.68 2.63
C ALA A 196 1.59 2.56 2.76
N HIS A 197 0.58 2.13 3.50
CA HIS A 197 -0.65 2.86 3.76
C HIS A 197 -0.69 3.51 5.14
N ALA A 198 0.37 3.38 5.93
CA ALA A 198 0.43 3.87 7.30
C ALA A 198 1.38 5.05 7.49
N VAL A 199 2.57 5.01 6.88
CA VAL A 199 3.55 6.10 6.98
C VAL A 199 2.95 7.41 6.45
N GLY A 200 3.13 8.50 7.19
CA GLY A 200 2.51 9.81 6.95
C GLY A 200 1.12 9.96 7.59
N VAL A 201 0.37 8.86 7.78
CA VAL A 201 -1.05 8.87 8.21
C VAL A 201 -1.22 8.45 9.67
N HIS A 202 -0.60 7.36 10.08
CA HIS A 202 -0.77 6.76 11.39
C HIS A 202 0.44 7.01 12.30
N GLY A 203 0.19 6.91 13.60
CA GLY A 203 1.22 7.10 14.62
C GLY A 203 1.62 8.57 14.87
N PRO A 204 2.37 8.82 15.94
CA PRO A 204 2.83 10.16 16.29
C PRO A 204 3.64 10.78 15.14
N TYR A 205 3.31 11.99 14.73
CA TYR A 205 3.96 12.69 13.61
C TYR A 205 3.94 11.91 12.29
N GLY A 206 2.98 10.98 12.09
CA GLY A 206 2.89 10.15 10.88
C GLY A 206 3.96 9.07 10.75
N ARG A 207 4.54 8.59 11.84
CA ARG A 207 5.65 7.62 11.85
C ARG A 207 5.26 6.20 11.45
N GLY A 208 3.97 5.91 11.27
CA GLY A 208 3.42 4.61 10.94
C GLY A 208 2.84 3.83 12.13
N CYS A 209 2.18 2.71 11.84
CA CYS A 209 1.53 1.85 12.83
C CYS A 209 2.53 1.09 13.72
N VAL A 210 3.69 0.72 13.19
CA VAL A 210 4.77 0.07 13.96
C VAL A 210 5.26 1.01 15.07
N ALA A 211 5.49 2.28 14.74
CA ALA A 211 5.87 3.30 15.73
C ALA A 211 4.72 3.61 16.71
N GLU A 212 3.46 3.65 16.23
CA GLU A 212 2.27 3.82 17.08
C GLU A 212 2.16 2.72 18.14
N ALA A 213 2.48 1.48 17.77
CA ALA A 213 2.43 0.33 18.66
C ALA A 213 3.70 0.19 19.54
N GLY A 214 4.71 1.06 19.39
CA GLY A 214 5.96 0.97 20.13
C GLY A 214 6.84 -0.22 19.74
N LEU A 215 6.72 -0.70 18.50
CA LEU A 215 7.34 -1.95 18.04
C LEU A 215 8.59 -1.75 17.18
N SER A 216 9.10 -0.53 17.02
CA SER A 216 10.22 -0.24 16.10
C SER A 216 11.48 -1.09 16.36
N ALA A 217 11.73 -1.47 17.61
CA ALA A 217 12.84 -2.35 17.98
C ALA A 217 12.49 -3.87 17.96
N ARG A 218 11.22 -4.22 17.69
CA ARG A 218 10.71 -5.61 17.72
C ARG A 218 10.34 -6.15 16.35
N VAL A 219 10.50 -5.35 15.31
CA VAL A 219 10.30 -5.76 13.91
C VAL A 219 11.66 -5.87 13.21
N LEU A 220 11.85 -6.90 12.40
CA LEU A 220 13.07 -7.05 11.62
C LEU A 220 13.21 -5.94 10.58
N ALA A 221 12.11 -5.62 9.91
CA ALA A 221 12.07 -4.60 8.87
C ALA A 221 10.68 -3.98 8.72
N THR A 222 10.66 -2.68 8.40
CA THR A 222 9.47 -2.00 7.87
C THR A 222 9.72 -1.50 6.46
N VAL A 223 8.70 -1.52 5.59
CA VAL A 223 8.75 -0.94 4.25
C VAL A 223 7.83 0.27 4.19
N CYS A 224 8.39 1.46 4.00
CA CYS A 224 7.68 2.73 4.01
C CYS A 224 7.70 3.35 2.62
N THR A 225 6.53 3.48 1.96
CA THR A 225 6.47 4.04 0.60
C THR A 225 6.32 5.55 0.61
N CYS A 226 7.02 6.23 -0.31
CA CYS A 226 6.91 7.68 -0.47
C CYS A 226 5.81 8.09 -1.44
N GLY A 227 5.34 7.19 -2.31
CA GLY A 227 4.42 7.48 -3.42
C GLY A 227 2.95 7.70 -3.02
N LYS A 228 2.64 7.73 -1.74
CA LYS A 228 1.28 7.88 -1.21
C LYS A 228 1.17 9.14 -0.35
N ALA A 229 1.07 9.02 0.95
CA ALA A 229 0.92 10.17 1.86
C ALA A 229 2.05 11.21 1.77
N LEU A 230 3.27 10.81 1.38
CA LEU A 230 4.39 11.72 1.22
C LEU A 230 4.46 12.39 -0.16
N ALA A 231 3.59 12.03 -1.10
CA ALA A 231 3.52 12.59 -2.46
C ALA A 231 4.88 12.66 -3.20
N ALA A 232 5.73 11.63 -2.98
CA ALA A 232 7.05 11.54 -3.59
C ALA A 232 7.27 10.15 -4.23
N ALA A 233 8.38 9.94 -4.91
CA ALA A 233 8.70 8.63 -5.49
C ALA A 233 9.45 7.74 -4.49
N GLY A 234 9.47 6.42 -4.76
CA GLY A 234 10.30 5.45 -4.06
C GLY A 234 9.75 4.93 -2.75
N ALA A 235 10.63 4.25 -2.02
CA ALA A 235 10.34 3.66 -0.72
C ALA A 235 11.61 3.44 0.10
N PHE A 236 11.47 3.33 1.41
CA PHE A 236 12.54 2.95 2.31
C PHE A 236 12.28 1.56 2.89
N VAL A 237 13.34 0.77 2.99
CA VAL A 237 13.41 -0.38 3.90
C VAL A 237 14.13 0.08 5.15
N CYS A 238 13.45 0.05 6.29
CA CYS A 238 13.95 0.50 7.59
C CYS A 238 14.17 -0.70 8.51
N GLY A 239 15.24 -0.67 9.31
CA GLY A 239 15.60 -1.72 10.25
C GLY A 239 16.98 -1.47 10.84
N SER A 240 17.74 -2.54 11.17
CA SER A 240 19.07 -2.42 11.76
C SER A 240 20.14 -1.96 10.75
N HIS A 241 21.26 -1.44 11.24
CA HIS A 241 22.45 -1.16 10.42
C HIS A 241 22.94 -2.40 9.67
N ASN A 242 22.86 -3.58 10.28
CA ASN A 242 23.25 -4.84 9.65
C ASN A 242 22.31 -5.20 8.49
N LEU A 243 21.00 -5.01 8.66
CA LEU A 243 20.03 -5.21 7.58
C LEU A 243 20.33 -4.28 6.39
N ARG A 244 20.51 -2.97 6.64
CA ARG A 244 20.89 -2.03 5.58
C ARG A 244 22.14 -2.46 4.84
N ARG A 245 23.21 -2.79 5.57
CA ARG A 245 24.47 -3.27 4.98
C ARG A 245 24.28 -4.54 4.16
N PHE A 246 23.47 -5.46 4.65
CA PHE A 246 23.15 -6.70 3.94
C PHE A 246 22.41 -6.43 2.63
N LEU A 247 21.37 -5.57 2.65
CA LEU A 247 20.58 -5.23 1.46
C LEU A 247 21.39 -4.51 0.39
N VAL A 248 22.30 -3.61 0.76
CA VAL A 248 23.25 -2.97 -0.18
C VAL A 248 24.02 -4.01 -0.98
N ASN A 249 24.35 -5.17 -0.38
CA ASN A 249 25.15 -6.23 -0.99
C ASN A 249 24.33 -7.37 -1.61
N ARG A 250 23.00 -7.45 -1.37
CA ARG A 250 22.20 -8.61 -1.76
C ARG A 250 20.90 -8.26 -2.47
N ALA A 251 20.31 -7.09 -2.22
CA ALA A 251 19.05 -6.72 -2.82
C ALA A 251 19.20 -6.41 -4.32
N ARG A 252 18.81 -7.34 -5.17
CA ARG A 252 18.96 -7.22 -6.63
C ARG A 252 18.32 -5.95 -7.22
N PRO A 253 17.09 -5.54 -6.81
CA PRO A 253 16.50 -4.28 -7.28
C PRO A 253 17.29 -3.04 -6.89
N PHE A 254 18.09 -3.09 -5.82
CA PHE A 254 19.00 -2.01 -5.43
C PHE A 254 20.31 -2.03 -6.27
N ILE A 255 20.90 -3.21 -6.41
CA ILE A 255 22.21 -3.40 -7.07
C ILE A 255 22.13 -3.10 -8.57
N PHE A 256 21.06 -3.58 -9.23
CA PHE A 256 20.96 -3.62 -10.70
C PHE A 256 19.99 -2.59 -11.30
N SER A 257 19.44 -1.67 -10.48
CA SER A 257 18.61 -0.58 -10.98
C SER A 257 19.38 0.74 -10.98
N THR A 258 19.19 1.53 -12.03
CA THR A 258 19.65 2.92 -12.06
C THR A 258 18.99 3.70 -10.91
N GLY A 259 19.79 4.49 -10.17
CA GLY A 259 19.29 5.34 -9.11
C GLY A 259 18.36 6.44 -9.64
N LEU A 260 17.51 7.00 -8.77
CA LEU A 260 16.74 8.19 -9.11
C LEU A 260 17.67 9.42 -9.17
N PRO A 261 17.32 10.45 -9.96
CA PRO A 261 18.06 11.70 -9.99
C PRO A 261 18.23 12.33 -8.60
N PRO A 262 19.35 13.01 -8.29
CA PRO A 262 19.60 13.57 -6.96
C PRO A 262 18.52 14.56 -6.48
N TYR A 263 17.90 15.34 -7.36
CA TYR A 263 16.85 16.29 -7.00
C TYR A 263 15.58 15.63 -6.40
N PHE A 264 15.36 14.32 -6.59
CA PHE A 264 14.29 13.57 -5.91
C PHE A 264 14.45 13.56 -4.38
N VAL A 265 15.68 13.70 -3.88
CA VAL A 265 15.94 13.85 -2.45
C VAL A 265 15.15 15.01 -1.87
N SER A 266 15.14 16.17 -2.56
CA SER A 266 14.40 17.35 -2.11
C SER A 266 12.89 17.12 -2.06
N GLN A 267 12.32 16.40 -3.04
CA GLN A 267 10.91 16.02 -3.02
C GLN A 267 10.58 15.10 -1.84
N VAL A 268 11.38 14.06 -1.61
CA VAL A 268 11.15 13.11 -0.52
C VAL A 268 11.32 13.79 0.84
N SER A 269 12.35 14.63 1.00
CA SER A 269 12.59 15.40 2.23
C SER A 269 11.44 16.36 2.52
N ALA A 270 10.95 17.08 1.51
CA ALA A 270 9.79 17.97 1.65
C ALA A 270 8.53 17.19 2.05
N GLY A 271 8.24 16.07 1.37
CA GLY A 271 7.09 15.21 1.70
C GLY A 271 7.17 14.68 3.13
N MET A 272 8.36 14.27 3.58
CA MET A 272 8.61 13.84 4.95
C MET A 272 8.40 15.00 5.95
N SER A 273 8.94 16.18 5.70
CA SER A 273 8.82 17.33 6.59
C SER A 273 7.38 17.81 6.71
N LEU A 274 6.68 17.97 5.57
CA LEU A 274 5.27 18.33 5.54
C LEU A 274 4.39 17.29 6.22
N SER A 275 4.71 16.01 6.04
CA SER A 275 3.99 14.94 6.71
C SER A 275 4.18 14.96 8.23
N LYS A 276 5.38 15.30 8.76
CA LYS A 276 5.60 15.47 10.21
C LYS A 276 4.69 16.54 10.81
N GLU A 277 4.45 17.61 10.08
CA GLU A 277 3.65 18.76 10.51
C GLU A 277 2.14 18.59 10.30
N ALA A 278 1.69 17.59 9.56
CA ALA A 278 0.31 17.39 9.09
C ALA A 278 -0.63 16.81 10.17
N GLU A 279 -0.55 17.26 11.43
CA GLU A 279 -1.41 16.71 12.50
C GLU A 279 -2.88 17.06 12.31
N CYS A 280 -3.17 18.28 11.84
CA CYS A 280 -4.54 18.69 11.52
C CYS A 280 -5.14 17.88 10.38
N GLU A 281 -4.34 17.60 9.33
CA GLU A 281 -4.76 16.79 8.19
C GLU A 281 -5.02 15.34 8.60
N ARG A 282 -4.17 14.75 9.46
CA ARG A 282 -4.40 13.41 10.03
C ARG A 282 -5.67 13.33 10.85
N ALA A 283 -5.89 14.30 11.73
CA ALA A 283 -7.11 14.36 12.54
C ALA A 283 -8.36 14.48 11.66
N ARG A 284 -8.32 15.36 10.65
CA ARG A 284 -9.39 15.54 9.68
C ARG A 284 -9.63 14.28 8.86
N LEU A 285 -8.58 13.63 8.36
CA LEU A 285 -8.69 12.39 7.59
C LEU A 285 -9.35 11.27 8.41
N LYS A 286 -8.99 11.14 9.67
CA LYS A 286 -9.60 10.19 10.62
C LYS A 286 -11.09 10.47 10.80
N GLU A 287 -11.47 11.74 11.00
CA GLU A 287 -12.85 12.18 11.15
C GLU A 287 -13.68 11.89 9.89
N LEU A 288 -13.19 12.29 8.71
CA LEU A 288 -13.83 12.07 7.42
C LEU A 288 -14.01 10.58 7.13
N SER A 289 -13.01 9.76 7.45
CA SER A 289 -13.04 8.31 7.24
C SER A 289 -14.09 7.64 8.16
N ALA A 290 -14.15 8.06 9.40
CA ALA A 290 -15.19 7.57 10.33
C ALA A 290 -16.59 7.99 9.90
N PHE A 291 -16.76 9.25 9.48
CA PHE A 291 -18.02 9.76 8.96
C PHE A 291 -18.51 8.95 7.76
N LEU A 292 -17.67 8.78 6.73
CA LEU A 292 -18.05 8.05 5.52
C LEU A 292 -18.44 6.60 5.83
N ARG A 293 -17.63 5.87 6.60
CA ARG A 293 -17.94 4.48 6.98
C ARG A 293 -19.28 4.38 7.72
N ASN A 294 -19.54 5.26 8.67
CA ASN A 294 -20.77 5.25 9.44
C ASN A 294 -21.98 5.52 8.55
N GLU A 295 -21.92 6.53 7.68
CA GLU A 295 -23.02 6.84 6.77
C GLU A 295 -23.28 5.72 5.76
N LEU A 296 -22.22 5.12 5.20
CA LEU A 296 -22.36 3.98 4.30
C LEU A 296 -23.02 2.77 5.00
N ARG A 297 -22.54 2.41 6.21
CA ARG A 297 -23.12 1.30 7.00
C ARG A 297 -24.56 1.54 7.39
N LYS A 298 -24.92 2.74 7.83
CA LYS A 298 -26.33 3.13 8.13
C LYS A 298 -27.24 2.94 6.92
N ASN A 299 -26.72 3.16 5.72
CA ASN A 299 -27.44 2.98 4.47
C ASN A 299 -27.27 1.58 3.87
N GLY A 300 -26.78 0.61 4.64
CA GLY A 300 -26.72 -0.81 4.27
C GLY A 300 -25.65 -1.16 3.23
N PHE A 301 -24.59 -0.34 3.08
CA PHE A 301 -23.41 -0.70 2.30
C PHE A 301 -22.42 -1.50 3.14
N ASP A 302 -21.90 -2.57 2.54
CA ASP A 302 -20.84 -3.38 3.16
C ASP A 302 -19.48 -2.71 2.96
N THR A 303 -18.89 -2.24 4.06
CA THR A 303 -17.53 -1.64 4.09
C THR A 303 -16.50 -2.57 4.70
N ALA A 304 -16.78 -3.86 4.76
CA ALA A 304 -15.94 -4.88 5.40
C ALA A 304 -15.46 -4.46 6.82
N SER A 305 -14.27 -4.87 7.22
CA SER A 305 -13.60 -4.56 8.49
C SER A 305 -12.89 -3.20 8.51
N SER A 306 -13.00 -2.39 7.45
CA SER A 306 -12.28 -1.13 7.33
C SER A 306 -12.36 -0.25 8.59
N ASN A 307 -11.18 0.23 9.01
CA ASN A 307 -11.01 1.14 10.14
C ASN A 307 -9.93 2.22 9.87
N SER A 308 -9.56 2.42 8.60
CA SER A 308 -8.56 3.40 8.14
C SER A 308 -9.16 4.41 7.14
N GLN A 309 -8.30 5.12 6.43
CA GLN A 309 -8.64 6.07 5.36
C GLN A 309 -9.05 5.38 4.04
N ILE A 310 -8.99 4.09 3.98
CA ILE A 310 -9.41 3.26 2.84
C ILE A 310 -10.75 2.63 3.20
N VAL A 311 -11.80 2.93 2.42
CA VAL A 311 -13.15 2.45 2.67
C VAL A 311 -13.62 1.64 1.45
N PRO A 312 -13.55 0.31 1.48
CA PRO A 312 -14.13 -0.52 0.44
C PRO A 312 -15.67 -0.48 0.52
N VAL A 313 -16.30 -0.69 -0.63
CA VAL A 313 -17.75 -0.96 -0.72
C VAL A 313 -17.90 -2.23 -1.57
N ILE A 314 -18.24 -3.33 -0.91
CA ILE A 314 -18.31 -4.65 -1.54
C ILE A 314 -19.58 -4.72 -2.39
N LEU A 315 -19.43 -5.08 -3.67
CA LEU A 315 -20.54 -5.15 -4.64
C LEU A 315 -20.72 -6.55 -5.25
N GLY A 316 -19.72 -7.42 -5.08
CA GLY A 316 -19.75 -8.82 -5.46
C GLY A 316 -19.28 -9.06 -6.90
N SER A 317 -20.09 -8.76 -7.92
CA SER A 317 -19.73 -9.01 -9.32
C SER A 317 -18.93 -7.88 -9.97
N ASN A 318 -18.16 -8.22 -11.00
CA ASN A 318 -17.39 -7.26 -11.78
C ASN A 318 -18.29 -6.21 -12.43
N ASP A 319 -19.40 -6.65 -13.06
CA ASP A 319 -20.35 -5.75 -13.70
C ASP A 319 -21.02 -4.79 -12.72
N ALA A 320 -21.38 -5.28 -11.53
CA ALA A 320 -21.95 -4.42 -10.49
C ALA A 320 -20.95 -3.32 -10.07
N ALA A 321 -19.68 -3.68 -9.89
CA ALA A 321 -18.65 -2.74 -9.50
C ALA A 321 -18.36 -1.71 -10.61
N LEU A 322 -18.29 -2.15 -11.86
CA LEU A 322 -18.09 -1.27 -13.03
C LEU A 322 -19.24 -0.29 -13.21
N ASN A 323 -20.47 -0.81 -13.26
CA ASN A 323 -21.67 -0.01 -13.44
C ASN A 323 -21.85 1.01 -12.31
N PHE A 324 -21.55 0.60 -11.06
CA PHE A 324 -21.66 1.51 -9.92
C PHE A 324 -20.57 2.59 -9.93
N ALA A 325 -19.35 2.25 -10.37
CA ALA A 325 -18.29 3.24 -10.60
C ALA A 325 -18.67 4.25 -11.68
N GLU A 326 -19.29 3.77 -12.78
CA GLU A 326 -19.77 4.62 -13.87
C GLU A 326 -20.91 5.54 -13.42
N HIS A 327 -21.88 5.02 -12.64
CA HIS A 327 -22.94 5.86 -12.05
C HIS A 327 -22.32 7.00 -11.22
N LEU A 328 -21.35 6.71 -10.33
CA LEU A 328 -20.71 7.75 -9.52
C LEU A 328 -19.91 8.73 -10.38
N ARG A 329 -19.31 8.27 -11.47
CA ARG A 329 -18.60 9.14 -12.44
C ARG A 329 -19.55 10.16 -13.06
N THR A 330 -20.78 9.75 -13.43
CA THR A 330 -21.80 10.69 -13.96
C THR A 330 -22.27 11.72 -12.93
N LYS A 331 -22.07 11.41 -11.61
CA LYS A 331 -22.36 12.33 -10.50
C LYS A 331 -21.13 13.18 -10.09
N GLY A 332 -20.03 13.11 -10.85
CA GLY A 332 -18.83 13.91 -10.60
C GLY A 332 -17.83 13.29 -9.61
N PHE A 333 -17.97 11.98 -9.27
CA PHE A 333 -17.05 11.29 -8.38
C PHE A 333 -16.15 10.32 -9.14
N GLY A 334 -14.84 10.53 -9.07
CA GLY A 334 -13.82 9.69 -9.69
C GLY A 334 -13.50 8.47 -8.82
N VAL A 335 -14.20 7.37 -9.06
CA VAL A 335 -14.04 6.10 -8.33
C VAL A 335 -13.65 4.99 -9.28
N ARG A 336 -12.81 4.06 -8.82
CA ARG A 336 -12.40 2.88 -9.60
C ARG A 336 -13.01 1.61 -9.02
N ALA A 337 -13.51 0.75 -9.91
CA ALA A 337 -13.89 -0.62 -9.57
C ALA A 337 -12.63 -1.50 -9.43
N VAL A 338 -12.48 -2.14 -8.26
CA VAL A 338 -11.45 -3.14 -8.01
C VAL A 338 -12.04 -4.52 -8.23
N ARG A 339 -11.40 -5.32 -9.08
CA ARG A 339 -11.89 -6.62 -9.59
C ARG A 339 -10.77 -7.66 -9.53
N PRO A 340 -11.07 -8.95 -9.72
CA PRO A 340 -10.03 -9.97 -9.89
C PRO A 340 -8.99 -9.58 -10.96
N PRO A 341 -7.73 -10.02 -10.84
CA PRO A 341 -7.17 -10.82 -9.75
C PRO A 341 -6.73 -10.00 -8.51
N THR A 342 -7.02 -8.67 -8.45
CA THR A 342 -6.63 -7.80 -7.32
C THR A 342 -7.37 -8.18 -6.03
N VAL A 343 -8.62 -8.61 -6.17
CA VAL A 343 -9.46 -9.15 -5.08
C VAL A 343 -10.02 -10.51 -5.50
N PRO A 344 -10.45 -11.37 -4.55
CA PRO A 344 -11.04 -12.67 -4.90
C PRO A 344 -12.28 -12.54 -5.78
N SER A 345 -12.56 -13.58 -6.58
CA SER A 345 -13.79 -13.65 -7.38
C SER A 345 -15.02 -13.54 -6.47
N GLY A 346 -16.04 -12.81 -6.92
CA GLY A 346 -17.25 -12.55 -6.14
C GLY A 346 -17.11 -11.48 -5.06
N THR A 347 -15.98 -10.79 -4.98
CA THR A 347 -15.72 -9.71 -4.00
C THR A 347 -15.32 -8.40 -4.66
N ALA A 348 -15.71 -8.18 -5.93
CA ALA A 348 -15.48 -6.93 -6.62
C ALA A 348 -16.10 -5.77 -5.83
N ARG A 349 -15.40 -4.64 -5.80
CA ARG A 349 -15.73 -3.52 -4.90
C ARG A 349 -15.37 -2.18 -5.50
N LEU A 350 -15.94 -1.12 -4.97
CA LEU A 350 -15.33 0.19 -5.05
C LEU A 350 -14.31 0.33 -3.92
N ARG A 351 -13.17 0.92 -4.19
CA ARG A 351 -12.20 1.27 -3.16
C ARG A 351 -12.14 2.79 -3.02
N LEU A 352 -12.81 3.31 -2.01
CA LEU A 352 -12.82 4.74 -1.72
C LEU A 352 -11.59 5.07 -0.88
N SER A 353 -10.73 5.92 -1.42
CA SER A 353 -9.49 6.38 -0.81
C SER A 353 -9.67 7.85 -0.45
N LEU A 354 -9.62 8.17 0.84
CA LEU A 354 -9.90 9.53 1.31
C LEU A 354 -8.63 10.37 1.40
N THR A 355 -8.79 11.65 1.12
CA THR A 355 -7.77 12.67 1.35
C THR A 355 -8.25 13.71 2.36
N ALA A 356 -7.33 14.27 3.13
CA ALA A 356 -7.63 15.34 4.09
C ALA A 356 -8.20 16.62 3.45
N LYS A 357 -8.12 16.76 2.13
CA LYS A 357 -8.68 17.90 1.38
C LYS A 357 -10.20 17.82 1.15
N LEU A 358 -10.80 16.65 1.35
CA LEU A 358 -12.25 16.49 1.22
C LEU A 358 -13.00 17.24 2.33
N SER A 359 -14.29 17.53 2.08
CA SER A 359 -15.20 18.05 3.09
C SER A 359 -16.26 17.01 3.45
N LYS A 360 -16.93 17.19 4.59
CA LYS A 360 -18.08 16.36 4.98
C LYS A 360 -19.23 16.50 4.00
N ASP A 361 -19.43 17.70 3.43
CA ASP A 361 -20.52 17.97 2.47
C ASP A 361 -20.32 17.14 1.20
N VAL A 362 -19.10 17.12 0.66
CA VAL A 362 -18.73 16.27 -0.48
C VAL A 362 -18.96 14.79 -0.18
N LEU A 363 -18.64 14.32 1.02
CA LEU A 363 -18.88 12.93 1.41
C LEU A 363 -20.38 12.63 1.60
N ALA A 364 -21.17 13.59 2.07
CA ALA A 364 -22.62 13.45 2.15
C ALA A 364 -23.26 13.40 0.75
N GLU A 365 -22.78 14.21 -0.20
CA GLU A 365 -23.20 14.14 -1.61
C GLU A 365 -22.82 12.79 -2.23
N LEU A 366 -21.61 12.27 -1.96
CA LEU A 366 -21.19 10.93 -2.39
C LEU A 366 -22.14 9.86 -1.85
N VAL A 367 -22.46 9.87 -0.55
CA VAL A 367 -23.39 8.91 0.06
C VAL A 367 -24.77 9.00 -0.59
N SER A 368 -25.27 10.20 -0.86
CA SER A 368 -26.54 10.43 -1.54
C SER A 368 -26.53 9.85 -2.95
N ALA A 369 -25.47 10.07 -3.73
CA ALA A 369 -25.28 9.50 -5.06
C ALA A 369 -25.22 7.96 -5.01
N MET A 370 -24.56 7.40 -4.00
CA MET A 370 -24.50 5.95 -3.79
C MET A 370 -25.87 5.34 -3.48
N ILE A 371 -26.69 5.99 -2.66
CA ILE A 371 -28.06 5.54 -2.35
C ILE A 371 -28.92 5.54 -3.62
N GLN A 372 -28.84 6.60 -4.44
CA GLN A 372 -29.55 6.68 -5.74
C GLN A 372 -29.12 5.54 -6.66
N GLY A 373 -27.81 5.32 -6.82
CA GLY A 373 -27.28 4.23 -7.64
C GLY A 373 -27.82 2.87 -7.21
N ARG A 374 -27.85 2.57 -5.91
CA ARG A 374 -28.37 1.28 -5.41
C ARG A 374 -29.86 1.07 -5.70
N SER A 375 -30.68 2.11 -5.61
CA SER A 375 -32.11 2.00 -5.92
C SER A 375 -32.36 1.73 -7.41
N GLU A 376 -31.60 2.36 -8.30
CA GLU A 376 -31.68 2.13 -9.76
C GLU A 376 -31.28 0.69 -10.13
N TYR A 377 -30.23 0.13 -9.50
CA TYR A 377 -29.80 -1.26 -9.74
C TYR A 377 -30.76 -2.29 -9.15
N SER A 378 -31.40 -2.00 -8.02
CA SER A 378 -32.41 -2.87 -7.41
C SER A 378 -33.65 -3.00 -8.31
N THR A 379 -34.08 -1.89 -8.89
CA THR A 379 -35.26 -1.82 -9.78
C THR A 379 -34.99 -2.50 -11.13
N ALA A 380 -33.79 -2.36 -11.67
CA ALA A 380 -33.40 -3.00 -12.93
C ALA A 380 -33.35 -4.53 -12.83
N ARG A 381 -32.95 -5.09 -11.68
CA ARG A 381 -32.96 -6.54 -11.43
C ARG A 381 -34.39 -7.11 -11.36
N THR A 382 -35.34 -6.36 -10.79
CA THR A 382 -36.73 -6.81 -10.66
C THR A 382 -37.44 -6.86 -12.03
N VAL A 383 -37.07 -5.96 -12.96
CA VAL A 383 -37.65 -5.92 -14.31
C VAL A 383 -37.03 -7.01 -15.23
N SER A 384 -35.80 -7.43 -15.02
CA SER A 384 -35.15 -8.48 -15.81
C SER A 384 -35.53 -9.91 -15.42
N VAL A 385 -36.12 -10.12 -14.24
CA VAL A 385 -36.60 -11.43 -13.78
C VAL A 385 -38.07 -11.67 -14.13
N SER A 386 -38.76 -10.62 -14.63
CA SER A 386 -40.16 -10.66 -15.06
C SER A 386 -40.36 -10.72 -16.59
N ARG A 387 -39.31 -11.07 -17.32
CA ARG A 387 -39.35 -11.38 -18.78
C ARG A 387 -38.74 -12.79 -19.02
#